data_1f8d2605c4d4da923a76cb0c186fd4b7
#
_entry.id   1f8d2605c4d4da923a76cb0c186fd4b7
#
_cell.length_a   1.000
_cell.length_b   1.000
_cell.length_c   1.000
_cell.angle_alpha   90.00
_cell.angle_beta   90.00
_cell.angle_gamma   90.00
#
_symmetry.space_group_name_H-M   'P 1'
#
loop_
_entity.id
_entity.type
_entity.pdbx_description
1 polymer ?
#
loop_
_entity_poly.entity_id
_entity_poly.type
_entity_poly.pdbx_seq_one_letter_code
_entity_poly.pdbx_strand_id
1 'polypeptide(L)'
;HPELLQGNLYSVHDGRLVLNTRQTRQEYRLLILPAGKVISAETLKRIKEFYDKGGRILATGQLPVQSAEFGRDTEITALIGQIFGIAPTRPMPAKETSAANKQEGRAIFVPAVTRETLRTAIARLVPSPDVRIPLLADMKAPADSLGGPLGVLRDHPLTPEMLGMFSYIHKQKEGRDIYLFANSTNRPVDTWVEVRGKHRLDRWDPYTGEIVPWPET
;
A
#
# COMPACT_ATOMS: atom_id res chain seq x y z
N HIS A 1 -2.14 -12.00 6.74
CA HIS A 1 -2.48 -13.41 6.97
C HIS A 1 -3.99 -13.50 7.12
N PRO A 2 -4.72 -14.39 6.39
CA PRO A 2 -6.18 -14.52 6.49
C PRO A 2 -6.65 -14.79 7.93
N GLU A 3 -5.90 -15.60 8.68
CA GLU A 3 -6.18 -15.97 10.07
C GLU A 3 -6.20 -14.75 11.01
N LEU A 4 -5.42 -13.72 10.71
CA LEU A 4 -5.41 -12.50 11.51
C LEU A 4 -6.70 -11.69 11.32
N LEU A 5 -7.33 -11.74 10.14
CA LEU A 5 -8.61 -11.09 9.89
C LEU A 5 -9.78 -11.82 10.57
N GLN A 6 -9.64 -13.10 10.88
CA GLN A 6 -10.67 -13.89 11.57
C GLN A 6 -10.61 -13.73 13.09
N GLY A 7 -9.48 -13.28 13.64
CA GLY A 7 -9.29 -13.08 15.08
C GLY A 7 -9.74 -11.70 15.56
N ASN A 8 -9.83 -11.53 16.89
CA ASN A 8 -10.16 -10.26 17.57
C ASN A 8 -9.00 -9.24 17.58
N LEU A 9 -7.93 -9.51 16.81
CA LEU A 9 -6.75 -8.64 16.77
C LEU A 9 -6.93 -7.42 15.86
N TYR A 10 -7.91 -7.48 14.95
CA TYR A 10 -8.22 -6.39 14.04
C TYR A 10 -9.53 -5.70 14.39
N SER A 11 -9.53 -4.40 14.27
CA SER A 11 -10.72 -3.56 14.27
C SER A 11 -10.72 -2.63 13.06
N VAL A 12 -11.89 -2.13 12.69
CA VAL A 12 -12.03 -1.18 11.58
C VAL A 12 -12.52 0.15 12.13
N HIS A 13 -11.71 1.20 11.98
CA HIS A 13 -12.03 2.56 12.39
C HIS A 13 -11.67 3.54 11.27
N ASP A 14 -12.59 4.42 10.90
CA ASP A 14 -12.38 5.53 9.96
C ASP A 14 -11.67 5.10 8.65
N GLY A 15 -12.15 4.03 8.04
CA GLY A 15 -11.57 3.49 6.81
C GLY A 15 -10.17 2.91 6.98
N ARG A 16 -9.75 2.59 8.20
CA ARG A 16 -8.48 1.94 8.51
C ARG A 16 -8.70 0.59 9.14
N LEU A 17 -7.90 -0.36 8.74
CA LEU A 17 -7.77 -1.65 9.40
C LEU A 17 -6.69 -1.52 10.48
N VAL A 18 -7.09 -1.63 11.74
CA VAL A 18 -6.20 -1.44 12.90
C VAL A 18 -5.85 -2.80 13.49
N LEU A 19 -4.58 -3.14 13.48
CA LEU A 19 -4.03 -4.28 14.19
C LEU A 19 -3.58 -3.81 15.57
N ASN A 20 -4.19 -4.39 16.61
CA ASN A 20 -3.86 -4.11 17.99
C ASN A 20 -3.28 -5.36 18.65
N THR A 21 -1.98 -5.36 18.89
CA THR A 21 -1.30 -6.39 19.68
C THR A 21 -0.87 -5.79 21.03
N ARG A 22 -0.42 -6.63 21.95
CA ARG A 22 0.14 -6.14 23.23
C ARG A 22 1.37 -5.24 23.05
N GLN A 23 2.06 -5.33 21.92
CA GLN A 23 3.35 -4.67 21.69
C GLN A 23 3.27 -3.57 20.63
N THR A 24 2.33 -3.66 19.68
CA THR A 24 2.25 -2.74 18.55
C THR A 24 0.82 -2.42 18.18
N ARG A 25 0.61 -1.17 17.75
CA ARG A 25 -0.57 -0.74 17.02
C ARG A 25 -0.15 -0.40 15.60
N GLN A 26 -0.81 -1.01 14.61
CA GLN A 26 -0.56 -0.74 13.19
C GLN A 26 -1.87 -0.40 12.51
N GLU A 27 -1.83 0.58 11.60
CA GLU A 27 -3.00 1.03 10.85
C GLU A 27 -2.75 0.89 9.35
N TYR A 28 -3.64 0.19 8.67
CA TYR A 28 -3.57 -0.04 7.24
C TYR A 28 -4.72 0.70 6.54
N ARG A 29 -4.40 1.45 5.49
CA ARG A 29 -5.35 2.22 4.70
C ARG A 29 -5.80 1.49 3.44
N LEU A 30 -5.01 0.55 2.97
CA LEU A 30 -5.24 -0.22 1.76
C LEU A 30 -5.12 -1.71 2.08
N LEU A 31 -6.14 -2.47 1.67
CA LEU A 31 -6.11 -3.92 1.66
C LEU A 31 -5.92 -4.39 0.22
N ILE A 32 -4.92 -5.25 0.00
CA ILE A 32 -4.69 -5.86 -1.31
C ILE A 32 -5.17 -7.29 -1.27
N LEU A 33 -6.09 -7.63 -2.19
CA LEU A 33 -6.60 -8.96 -2.44
C LEU A 33 -5.91 -9.51 -3.70
N PRO A 34 -4.90 -10.38 -3.54
CA PRO A 34 -4.22 -10.96 -4.69
C PRO A 34 -5.14 -11.94 -5.43
N ALA A 35 -4.76 -12.28 -6.66
CA ALA A 35 -5.49 -13.24 -7.48
C ALA A 35 -5.73 -14.56 -6.74
N GLY A 36 -6.98 -15.01 -6.72
CA GLY A 36 -7.37 -16.26 -6.09
C GLY A 36 -8.78 -16.67 -6.47
N LYS A 37 -9.02 -17.97 -6.55
CA LYS A 37 -10.36 -18.53 -6.84
C LYS A 37 -11.18 -18.74 -5.58
N VAL A 38 -10.51 -19.00 -4.47
CA VAL A 38 -11.10 -19.45 -3.21
C VAL A 38 -10.75 -18.46 -2.11
N ILE A 39 -11.74 -18.14 -1.29
CA ILE A 39 -11.56 -17.35 -0.07
C ILE A 39 -12.54 -17.83 1.00
N SER A 40 -12.17 -17.77 2.26
CA SER A 40 -13.10 -18.01 3.36
C SER A 40 -14.19 -16.94 3.40
N ALA A 41 -15.43 -17.36 3.57
CA ALA A 41 -16.57 -16.46 3.67
C ALA A 41 -16.41 -15.49 4.85
N GLU A 42 -15.87 -15.95 5.96
CA GLU A 42 -15.62 -15.10 7.12
C GLU A 42 -14.56 -14.03 6.82
N THR A 43 -13.48 -14.41 6.14
CA THR A 43 -12.47 -13.44 5.68
C THR A 43 -13.08 -12.38 4.77
N LEU A 44 -13.92 -12.80 3.81
CA LEU A 44 -14.54 -11.88 2.87
C LEU A 44 -15.59 -10.95 3.54
N LYS A 45 -16.30 -11.42 4.56
CA LYS A 45 -17.16 -10.58 5.41
C LYS A 45 -16.37 -9.47 6.09
N ARG A 46 -15.20 -9.79 6.64
CA ARG A 46 -14.31 -8.79 7.26
C ARG A 46 -13.78 -7.77 6.24
N ILE A 47 -13.46 -8.22 5.05
CA ILE A 47 -13.08 -7.33 3.95
C ILE A 47 -14.25 -6.41 3.57
N LYS A 48 -15.47 -6.95 3.50
CA LYS A 48 -16.68 -6.17 3.26
C LYS A 48 -16.94 -5.14 4.37
N GLU A 49 -16.81 -5.53 5.63
CA GLU A 49 -16.90 -4.62 6.77
C GLU A 49 -15.91 -3.46 6.65
N PHE A 50 -14.65 -3.77 6.28
CA PHE A 50 -13.64 -2.74 6.04
C PHE A 50 -14.06 -1.77 4.92
N TYR A 51 -14.55 -2.31 3.78
CA TYR A 51 -15.07 -1.49 2.68
C TYR A 51 -16.24 -0.62 3.13
N ASP A 52 -17.21 -1.18 3.85
CA ASP A 52 -18.40 -0.46 4.30
C ASP A 52 -18.09 0.68 5.27
N LYS A 53 -17.01 0.59 6.01
CA LYS A 53 -16.52 1.62 6.93
C LYS A 53 -15.50 2.59 6.29
N GLY A 54 -15.49 2.69 4.96
CA GLY A 54 -14.63 3.65 4.25
C GLY A 54 -13.26 3.10 3.84
N GLY A 55 -13.02 1.81 3.99
CA GLY A 55 -11.77 1.14 3.64
C GLY A 55 -11.52 1.10 2.13
N ARG A 56 -10.26 0.94 1.76
CA ARG A 56 -9.82 0.91 0.37
C ARG A 56 -9.29 -0.46 0.00
N ILE A 57 -9.79 -1.02 -1.11
CA ILE A 57 -9.47 -2.38 -1.54
C ILE A 57 -8.92 -2.35 -2.97
N LEU A 58 -7.81 -3.03 -3.19
CA LEU A 58 -7.27 -3.34 -4.50
C LEU A 58 -7.30 -4.85 -4.71
N ALA A 59 -8.07 -5.31 -5.68
CA ALA A 59 -8.02 -6.71 -6.10
C ALA A 59 -7.28 -6.83 -7.44
N THR A 60 -6.55 -7.95 -7.62
CA THR A 60 -5.70 -8.13 -8.80
C THR A 60 -5.92 -9.49 -9.46
N GLY A 61 -5.81 -9.52 -10.79
CA GLY A 61 -5.82 -10.73 -11.60
C GLY A 61 -7.15 -11.46 -11.63
N GLN A 62 -7.57 -12.06 -10.53
CA GLN A 62 -8.81 -12.84 -10.44
C GLN A 62 -9.50 -12.60 -9.10
N LEU A 63 -10.81 -12.36 -9.16
CA LEU A 63 -11.66 -12.30 -7.97
C LEU A 63 -12.09 -13.70 -7.54
N PRO A 64 -12.22 -13.96 -6.23
CA PRO A 64 -12.73 -15.24 -5.74
C PRO A 64 -14.19 -15.45 -6.13
N VAL A 65 -14.50 -16.67 -6.46
CA VAL A 65 -15.85 -17.14 -6.85
C VAL A 65 -16.28 -18.38 -6.05
N GLN A 66 -15.41 -18.90 -5.20
CA GLN A 66 -15.64 -20.09 -4.40
C GLN A 66 -15.29 -19.81 -2.94
N SER A 67 -16.04 -20.46 -2.07
CA SER A 67 -15.77 -20.47 -0.63
C SER A 67 -14.78 -21.58 -0.27
N ALA A 68 -13.96 -21.31 0.75
CA ALA A 68 -13.21 -22.37 1.42
C ALA A 68 -14.12 -23.32 2.20
N GLU A 69 -15.34 -22.86 2.55
CA GLU A 69 -16.35 -23.64 3.25
C GLU A 69 -17.37 -24.21 2.25
N PHE A 70 -17.75 -25.45 2.44
CA PHE A 70 -18.69 -26.14 1.56
C PHE A 70 -20.05 -25.41 1.51
N GLY A 71 -20.60 -25.27 0.30
CA GLY A 71 -21.95 -24.75 0.07
C GLY A 71 -22.11 -23.23 0.21
N ARG A 72 -21.01 -22.43 0.39
CA ARG A 72 -21.08 -20.99 0.57
C ARG A 72 -20.63 -20.17 -0.64
N ASP A 73 -20.51 -20.74 -1.82
CA ASP A 73 -20.06 -20.05 -3.04
C ASP A 73 -20.98 -18.88 -3.42
N THR A 74 -22.30 -19.04 -3.25
CA THR A 74 -23.26 -17.96 -3.52
C THR A 74 -23.03 -16.75 -2.61
N GLU A 75 -22.63 -16.97 -1.37
CA GLU A 75 -22.30 -15.90 -0.45
C GLU A 75 -21.04 -15.13 -0.89
N ILE A 76 -20.01 -15.86 -1.34
CA ILE A 76 -18.79 -15.26 -1.90
C ILE A 76 -19.14 -14.35 -3.08
N THR A 77 -19.92 -14.86 -4.03
CA THR A 77 -20.30 -14.11 -5.23
C THR A 77 -21.12 -12.87 -4.90
N ALA A 78 -22.03 -12.96 -3.95
CA ALA A 78 -22.82 -11.81 -3.47
C ALA A 78 -21.95 -10.73 -2.82
N LEU A 79 -21.02 -11.12 -1.92
CA LEU A 79 -20.12 -10.19 -1.25
C LEU A 79 -19.15 -9.51 -2.24
N ILE A 80 -18.60 -10.23 -3.19
CA ILE A 80 -17.76 -9.66 -4.27
C ILE A 80 -18.56 -8.65 -5.09
N GLY A 81 -19.80 -8.97 -5.44
CA GLY A 81 -20.69 -8.05 -6.15
C GLY A 81 -20.93 -6.75 -5.37
N GLN A 82 -21.14 -6.84 -4.06
CA GLN A 82 -21.34 -5.68 -3.20
C GLN A 82 -20.09 -4.82 -3.02
N ILE A 83 -18.88 -5.43 -3.02
CA ILE A 83 -17.63 -4.70 -2.87
C ILE A 83 -17.20 -4.02 -4.17
N PHE A 84 -17.25 -4.75 -5.30
CA PHE A 84 -16.69 -4.28 -6.57
C PHE A 84 -17.74 -3.77 -7.57
N GLY A 85 -19.03 -3.85 -7.22
CA GLY A 85 -20.11 -3.40 -8.12
C GLY A 85 -20.27 -4.26 -9.37
N ILE A 86 -19.77 -5.49 -9.35
CA ILE A 86 -19.82 -6.42 -10.49
C ILE A 86 -20.40 -7.77 -10.06
N ALA A 87 -21.18 -8.38 -10.97
CA ALA A 87 -21.50 -9.79 -10.80
C ALA A 87 -20.24 -10.61 -11.10
N PRO A 88 -19.76 -11.44 -10.17
CA PRO A 88 -18.62 -12.33 -10.43
C PRO A 88 -19.05 -13.49 -11.32
N THR A 89 -19.41 -13.15 -12.55
CA THR A 89 -19.76 -14.09 -13.60
C THR A 89 -18.51 -14.56 -14.32
N ARG A 90 -18.54 -15.73 -14.93
CA ARG A 90 -17.53 -16.15 -15.90
C ARG A 90 -17.99 -15.77 -17.30
N PRO A 91 -17.18 -15.10 -18.13
CA PRO A 91 -15.79 -14.67 -17.86
C PRO A 91 -15.72 -13.47 -16.93
N MET A 92 -14.63 -13.38 -16.15
CA MET A 92 -14.29 -12.19 -15.34
C MET A 92 -14.18 -10.94 -16.20
N PRO A 93 -14.46 -9.75 -15.66
CA PRO A 93 -14.27 -8.51 -16.39
C PRO A 93 -12.85 -8.41 -16.96
N ALA A 94 -12.76 -8.19 -18.27
CA ALA A 94 -11.47 -8.02 -18.96
C ALA A 94 -10.86 -6.62 -18.72
N LYS A 95 -11.65 -5.68 -18.21
CA LYS A 95 -11.25 -4.31 -17.94
C LYS A 95 -11.25 -4.02 -16.45
N GLU A 96 -10.45 -3.04 -16.06
CA GLU A 96 -10.49 -2.49 -14.71
C GLU A 96 -11.90 -2.06 -14.33
N THR A 97 -12.31 -2.38 -13.11
CA THR A 97 -13.56 -1.91 -12.52
C THR A 97 -13.29 -1.16 -11.24
N SER A 98 -14.13 -0.19 -10.93
CA SER A 98 -14.04 0.58 -9.69
C SER A 98 -15.42 0.78 -9.09
N ALA A 99 -15.52 0.68 -7.78
CA ALA A 99 -16.71 0.93 -6.99
C ALA A 99 -16.40 1.85 -5.82
N ALA A 100 -17.42 2.60 -5.39
CA ALA A 100 -17.37 3.41 -4.19
C ALA A 100 -18.71 3.32 -3.46
N ASN A 101 -18.68 3.49 -2.13
CA ASN A 101 -19.88 3.55 -1.30
C ASN A 101 -20.06 4.93 -0.68
N LYS A 102 -21.18 5.10 0.04
CA LYS A 102 -21.53 6.39 0.70
C LYS A 102 -20.60 6.77 1.85
N GLN A 103 -19.87 5.83 2.41
CA GLN A 103 -18.89 6.00 3.49
C GLN A 103 -17.47 6.19 2.98
N GLU A 104 -17.30 6.59 1.69
CA GLU A 104 -16.00 6.79 1.03
C GLU A 104 -15.15 5.53 0.85
N GLY A 105 -15.71 4.35 1.08
CA GLY A 105 -15.05 3.08 0.74
C GLY A 105 -14.84 3.00 -0.77
N ARG A 106 -13.67 2.54 -1.17
CA ARG A 106 -13.30 2.41 -2.59
C ARG A 106 -12.73 1.03 -2.87
N ALA A 107 -13.15 0.43 -3.96
CA ALA A 107 -12.63 -0.85 -4.42
C ALA A 107 -12.25 -0.74 -5.90
N ILE A 108 -11.06 -1.23 -6.25
CA ILE A 108 -10.58 -1.32 -7.63
C ILE A 108 -10.20 -2.77 -7.91
N PHE A 109 -10.66 -3.33 -9.01
CA PHE A 109 -10.21 -4.60 -9.53
C PHE A 109 -9.40 -4.39 -10.81
N VAL A 110 -8.16 -4.89 -10.82
CA VAL A 110 -7.22 -4.81 -11.95
C VAL A 110 -7.01 -6.22 -12.50
N PRO A 111 -7.67 -6.60 -13.62
CA PRO A 111 -7.56 -7.94 -14.19
C PRO A 111 -6.20 -8.19 -14.85
N ALA A 112 -5.67 -7.23 -15.59
CA ALA A 112 -4.37 -7.30 -16.26
C ALA A 112 -3.31 -6.58 -15.41
N VAL A 113 -2.52 -7.36 -14.70
CA VAL A 113 -1.55 -6.86 -13.73
C VAL A 113 -0.24 -6.50 -14.43
N THR A 114 0.04 -5.21 -14.50
CA THR A 114 1.34 -4.66 -14.90
C THR A 114 1.81 -3.68 -13.83
N ARG A 115 3.08 -3.28 -13.88
CA ARG A 115 3.61 -2.24 -12.99
C ARG A 115 2.82 -0.94 -13.12
N GLU A 116 2.46 -0.54 -14.34
CA GLU A 116 1.75 0.69 -14.63
C GLU A 116 0.30 0.64 -14.11
N THR A 117 -0.43 -0.45 -14.39
CA THR A 117 -1.82 -0.61 -13.91
C THR A 117 -1.89 -0.62 -12.39
N LEU A 118 -0.95 -1.30 -11.72
CA LEU A 118 -0.87 -1.28 -10.25
C LEU A 118 -0.54 0.10 -9.70
N ARG A 119 0.45 0.78 -10.27
CA ARG A 119 0.84 2.14 -9.86
C ARG A 119 -0.34 3.10 -9.96
N THR A 120 -1.06 3.07 -11.08
CA THR A 120 -2.23 3.92 -11.32
C THR A 120 -3.36 3.61 -10.32
N ALA A 121 -3.69 2.34 -10.11
CA ALA A 121 -4.72 1.95 -9.17
C ALA A 121 -4.37 2.31 -7.72
N ILE A 122 -3.12 2.08 -7.30
CA ILE A 122 -2.64 2.44 -5.96
C ILE A 122 -2.67 3.97 -5.76
N ALA A 123 -2.22 4.75 -6.73
CA ALA A 123 -2.25 6.21 -6.65
C ALA A 123 -3.67 6.78 -6.47
N ARG A 124 -4.67 6.17 -7.11
CA ARG A 124 -6.10 6.54 -6.92
C ARG A 124 -6.64 6.14 -5.55
N LEU A 125 -6.20 5.01 -5.01
CA LEU A 125 -6.62 4.52 -3.69
C LEU A 125 -5.84 5.21 -2.57
N VAL A 126 -4.56 5.49 -2.75
CA VAL A 126 -3.67 6.11 -1.75
C VAL A 126 -2.93 7.28 -2.40
N PRO A 127 -3.60 8.42 -2.59
CA PRO A 127 -2.98 9.58 -3.27
C PRO A 127 -1.80 10.18 -2.50
N SER A 128 -1.76 9.99 -1.18
CA SER A 128 -0.65 10.42 -0.32
C SER A 128 -0.02 9.19 0.35
N PRO A 129 0.97 8.55 -0.28
CA PRO A 129 1.69 7.44 0.32
C PRO A 129 2.48 7.90 1.55
N ASP A 130 2.83 6.96 2.40
CA ASP A 130 3.66 7.21 3.58
C ASP A 130 5.07 7.64 3.20
N VAL A 131 5.65 6.92 2.25
CA VAL A 131 6.96 7.19 1.67
C VAL A 131 6.86 7.16 0.15
N ARG A 132 7.49 8.10 -0.50
CA ARG A 132 7.70 8.10 -1.95
C ARG A 132 9.20 8.11 -2.23
N ILE A 133 9.63 7.17 -3.03
CA ILE A 133 11.01 7.07 -3.51
C ILE A 133 10.95 7.19 -5.04
N PRO A 134 11.27 8.36 -5.61
CA PRO A 134 11.24 8.55 -7.05
C PRO A 134 12.36 7.74 -7.72
N LEU A 135 12.03 7.11 -8.84
CA LEU A 135 13.04 6.54 -9.72
C LEU A 135 13.59 7.62 -10.64
N LEU A 136 14.82 7.46 -11.10
CA LEU A 136 15.43 8.36 -12.09
C LEU A 136 14.54 8.55 -13.32
N ALA A 137 13.90 7.49 -13.80
CA ALA A 137 12.98 7.54 -14.94
C ALA A 137 11.69 8.35 -14.69
N ASP A 138 11.31 8.54 -13.42
CA ASP A 138 10.13 9.31 -13.02
C ASP A 138 10.46 10.78 -12.73
N MET A 139 11.75 11.10 -12.61
CA MET A 139 12.24 12.46 -12.38
C MET A 139 12.30 13.18 -13.73
N LYS A 140 11.21 13.88 -14.08
CA LYS A 140 11.30 14.89 -15.13
C LYS A 140 12.20 16.00 -14.58
N ALA A 141 13.40 16.14 -15.11
CA ALA A 141 14.23 17.28 -14.83
C ALA A 141 13.42 18.54 -15.20
N PRO A 142 13.15 19.46 -14.28
CA PRO A 142 12.62 20.75 -14.66
C PRO A 142 13.66 21.40 -15.56
N ALA A 143 13.28 21.84 -16.74
CA ALA A 143 14.17 22.41 -17.75
C ALA A 143 14.94 23.67 -17.26
N ASP A 144 14.57 24.24 -16.13
CA ASP A 144 15.07 25.53 -15.63
C ASP A 144 15.71 25.51 -14.25
N SER A 145 15.96 24.35 -13.63
CA SER A 145 16.54 24.31 -12.28
C SER A 145 18.02 23.98 -12.26
N LEU A 146 18.84 24.88 -12.79
CA LEU A 146 20.29 24.89 -12.57
C LEU A 146 20.69 25.35 -11.14
N GLY A 147 19.79 25.40 -10.19
CA GLY A 147 20.07 25.96 -8.87
C GLY A 147 19.23 25.50 -7.70
N GLY A 148 18.30 24.56 -7.87
CA GLY A 148 17.53 23.99 -6.75
C GLY A 148 18.15 22.70 -6.21
N PRO A 149 17.74 22.23 -5.02
CA PRO A 149 18.22 20.97 -4.45
C PRO A 149 17.98 19.75 -5.35
N LEU A 150 17.16 19.88 -6.41
CA LEU A 150 16.91 18.88 -7.45
C LEU A 150 17.88 18.96 -8.64
N GLY A 151 18.74 19.98 -8.73
CA GLY A 151 19.68 20.19 -9.84
C GLY A 151 21.00 19.43 -9.75
N VAL A 152 21.23 18.68 -8.67
CA VAL A 152 22.43 17.86 -8.52
C VAL A 152 22.18 16.53 -9.23
N LEU A 153 22.91 16.27 -10.33
CA LEU A 153 23.03 14.92 -10.89
C LEU A 153 23.55 14.01 -9.78
N ARG A 154 22.73 13.08 -9.35
CA ARG A 154 23.09 12.11 -8.32
C ARG A 154 24.02 11.06 -8.94
N ASP A 155 25.14 10.82 -8.31
CA ASP A 155 26.15 9.87 -8.81
C ASP A 155 25.62 8.43 -8.85
N HIS A 156 24.68 8.09 -7.97
CA HIS A 156 24.16 6.74 -7.80
C HIS A 156 22.63 6.73 -7.63
N PRO A 157 21.86 7.11 -8.66
CA PRO A 157 20.40 7.16 -8.56
C PRO A 157 19.80 5.75 -8.44
N LEU A 158 18.63 5.68 -7.80
CA LEU A 158 17.87 4.44 -7.75
C LEU A 158 17.34 4.07 -9.14
N THR A 159 17.68 2.88 -9.60
CA THR A 159 17.25 2.36 -10.91
C THR A 159 16.11 1.33 -10.75
N PRO A 160 15.36 1.03 -11.84
CA PRO A 160 14.32 0.01 -11.80
C PRO A 160 14.77 -1.37 -11.35
N GLU A 161 16.02 -1.75 -11.66
CA GLU A 161 16.60 -3.04 -11.30
C GLU A 161 16.87 -3.16 -9.80
N MET A 162 17.04 -2.04 -9.12
CA MET A 162 17.27 -1.96 -7.67
C MET A 162 15.97 -1.97 -6.85
N LEU A 163 14.80 -1.98 -7.51
CA LEU A 163 13.52 -2.03 -6.83
C LEU A 163 13.38 -3.32 -6.01
N GLY A 164 12.91 -3.15 -4.78
CA GLY A 164 12.83 -4.23 -3.81
C GLY A 164 14.12 -4.51 -3.03
N MET A 165 15.26 -4.02 -3.52
CA MET A 165 16.53 -4.09 -2.79
C MET A 165 16.80 -2.82 -1.96
N PHE A 166 16.19 -1.69 -2.33
CA PHE A 166 16.10 -0.50 -1.48
C PHE A 166 14.72 -0.49 -0.83
N SER A 167 14.70 -0.66 0.48
CA SER A 167 13.47 -0.85 1.25
C SER A 167 13.42 0.07 2.46
N TYR A 168 12.23 0.19 3.07
CA TYR A 168 12.09 0.96 4.29
C TYR A 168 11.17 0.27 5.29
N ILE A 169 11.35 0.63 6.55
CA ILE A 169 10.43 0.32 7.64
C ILE A 169 10.05 1.64 8.30
N HIS A 170 8.75 1.84 8.52
CA HIS A 170 8.23 2.95 9.31
C HIS A 170 7.67 2.41 10.62
N LYS A 171 8.09 3.01 11.73
CA LYS A 171 7.58 2.73 13.07
C LYS A 171 7.18 4.02 13.76
N GLN A 172 6.18 3.93 14.62
CA GLN A 172 5.80 5.01 15.53
C GLN A 172 6.12 4.61 16.97
N LYS A 173 6.84 5.48 17.68
CA LYS A 173 7.16 5.28 19.09
C LYS A 173 7.10 6.61 19.82
N GLU A 174 6.31 6.68 20.90
CA GLU A 174 6.21 7.86 21.76
C GLU A 174 5.90 9.16 20.98
N GLY A 175 5.00 9.08 19.97
CA GLY A 175 4.62 10.22 19.14
C GLY A 175 5.67 10.64 18.10
N ARG A 176 6.73 9.88 17.93
CA ARG A 176 7.76 10.08 16.90
C ARG A 176 7.63 9.06 15.79
N ASP A 177 7.86 9.51 14.57
CA ASP A 177 7.97 8.65 13.40
C ASP A 177 9.45 8.28 13.19
N ILE A 178 9.72 7.00 13.02
CA ILE A 178 11.06 6.45 12.82
C ILE A 178 11.07 5.72 11.48
N TYR A 179 11.87 6.18 10.55
CA TYR A 179 12.07 5.57 9.23
C TYR A 179 13.47 4.96 9.16
N LEU A 180 13.53 3.68 8.87
CA LEU A 180 14.78 2.98 8.56
C LEU A 180 14.78 2.65 7.07
N PHE A 181 15.76 3.16 6.34
CA PHE A 181 16.00 2.82 4.94
C PHE A 181 17.17 1.85 4.86
N ALA A 182 17.00 0.79 4.09
CA ALA A 182 18.01 -0.24 3.91
C ALA A 182 18.31 -0.43 2.42
N ASN A 183 19.60 -0.39 2.08
CA ASN A 183 20.11 -0.72 0.77
C ASN A 183 20.71 -2.13 0.81
N SER A 184 20.02 -3.09 0.20
CA SER A 184 20.46 -4.49 0.07
C SER A 184 21.14 -4.77 -1.26
N THR A 185 21.50 -3.74 -2.04
CA THR A 185 22.31 -3.88 -3.24
C THR A 185 23.80 -3.87 -2.89
N ASN A 186 24.63 -4.29 -3.84
CA ASN A 186 26.09 -4.15 -3.76
C ASN A 186 26.62 -2.82 -4.34
N ARG A 187 25.72 -1.83 -4.52
CA ARG A 187 26.03 -0.52 -5.07
C ARG A 187 25.57 0.58 -4.13
N PRO A 188 26.27 1.70 -4.03
CA PRO A 188 25.76 2.86 -3.31
C PRO A 188 24.47 3.37 -3.94
N VAL A 189 23.59 3.97 -3.13
CA VAL A 189 22.34 4.61 -3.59
C VAL A 189 22.32 6.04 -3.06
N ASP A 190 22.20 6.97 -3.97
CA ASP A 190 21.96 8.39 -3.68
C ASP A 190 20.62 8.79 -4.31
N THR A 191 19.59 9.00 -3.47
CA THR A 191 18.24 9.28 -3.93
C THR A 191 17.49 10.18 -2.96
N TRP A 192 16.46 10.81 -3.47
CA TRP A 192 15.50 11.53 -2.63
C TRP A 192 14.48 10.57 -2.04
N VAL A 193 14.08 10.87 -0.81
CA VAL A 193 13.00 10.18 -0.13
C VAL A 193 12.03 11.23 0.38
N GLU A 194 10.79 11.15 -0.07
CA GLU A 194 9.70 11.98 0.43
C GLU A 194 8.95 11.20 1.51
N VAL A 195 8.89 11.72 2.72
CA VAL A 195 8.05 11.20 3.81
C VAL A 195 6.81 12.07 3.96
N ARG A 196 5.67 11.46 4.28
CA ARG A 196 4.40 12.17 4.42
C ARG A 196 4.41 13.09 5.63
N GLY A 197 4.05 14.35 5.43
CA GLY A 197 3.92 15.36 6.49
C GLY A 197 5.03 16.40 6.44
N LYS A 198 5.04 17.29 7.43
CA LYS A 198 6.11 18.25 7.68
C LYS A 198 6.78 17.86 8.98
N HIS A 199 8.05 17.55 8.92
CA HIS A 199 8.80 17.04 10.05
C HIS A 199 10.09 17.82 10.24
N ARG A 200 10.48 17.98 11.50
CA ARG A 200 11.88 18.19 11.86
C ARG A 200 12.55 16.83 11.89
N LEU A 201 13.64 16.68 11.18
CA LEU A 201 14.31 15.40 11.00
C LEU A 201 15.58 15.33 11.86
N ASP A 202 15.80 14.18 12.46
CA ASP A 202 17.07 13.80 13.07
C ASP A 202 17.61 12.58 12.31
N ARG A 203 18.92 12.56 12.03
CA ARG A 203 19.59 11.39 11.49
C ARG A 203 20.12 10.54 12.62
N TRP A 204 19.79 9.28 12.58
CA TRP A 204 20.29 8.25 13.50
C TRP A 204 21.32 7.37 12.81
N ASP A 205 22.51 7.26 13.39
CA ASP A 205 23.50 6.28 12.97
C ASP A 205 23.24 4.96 13.73
N PRO A 206 22.84 3.88 13.01
CA PRO A 206 22.48 2.61 13.67
C PRO A 206 23.68 1.86 14.24
N TYR A 207 24.93 2.22 13.87
CA TYR A 207 26.15 1.58 14.35
C TYR A 207 26.70 2.25 15.61
N THR A 208 26.67 3.57 15.65
CA THR A 208 27.21 4.35 16.78
C THR A 208 26.14 4.76 17.78
N GLY A 209 24.87 4.80 17.35
CA GLY A 209 23.76 5.36 18.12
C GLY A 209 23.75 6.88 18.18
N GLU A 210 24.63 7.54 17.43
CA GLU A 210 24.67 9.01 17.36
C GLU A 210 23.39 9.56 16.71
N ILE A 211 22.86 10.65 17.28
CA ILE A 211 21.69 11.36 16.79
C ILE A 211 22.10 12.80 16.51
N VAL A 212 21.97 13.21 15.27
CA VAL A 212 22.28 14.59 14.84
C VAL A 212 21.07 15.18 14.12
N PRO A 213 20.78 16.49 14.32
CA PRO A 213 19.75 17.16 13.54
C PRO A 213 20.07 17.07 12.04
N TRP A 214 19.06 16.73 11.23
CA TRP A 214 19.18 16.82 9.79
C TRP A 214 19.00 18.28 9.38
N PRO A 215 19.90 18.85 8.57
CA PRO A 215 19.74 20.23 8.13
C PRO A 215 18.43 20.38 7.34
N GLU A 216 17.71 21.47 7.63
CA GLU A 216 16.52 21.82 6.86
C GLU A 216 16.92 22.09 5.40
N THR A 217 16.24 21.43 4.46
CA THR A 217 16.43 21.61 3.01
C THR A 217 15.23 22.33 2.41
#